data_d08ade5a1068a70820b5b1cb0888dcde
#
_entry.id   d08ade5a1068a70820b5b1cb0888dcde
#
_cell.length_a   1.000
_cell.length_b   1.000
_cell.length_c   1.000
_cell.angle_alpha   90.00
_cell.angle_beta   90.00
_cell.angle_gamma   90.00
#
_symmetry.space_group_name_H-M   'P 1'
#
loop_
_entity.id
_entity.type
_entity.pdbx_description
1 polymer ?
#
loop_
_entity_poly.entity_id
_entity_poly.type
_entity_poly.pdbx_seq_one_letter_code
_entity_poly.pdbx_strand_id
1 'polypeptide(L)'
;MGIRMNRFLIRFAFLFLLLAANGIVLSAQNDGGVKKSKKTEVVDGRKYYVHTVEKGQTLYAIAKAYDMTVNDVLVENPDALNGIKPGQNLRIPFEKKVATKPIEVSKDTSKFVVHKVESGQTLYSLAKKYNTTEQAILDMNPEAKSGLKVGMELKIPVKNTNAVVVIPLKPDTIPGKKDSIIPGAKKDIYNIALMMPLQLWNVNNIEPADILSTPPKGEFPDRPKAAAEFYEGALLAIDSMRKAGMRLNVWVYDVDDIDSGKSAKMLAQPEFKTMDLIIGPFTAGPFEEIAAFAKTNNIPIVSPVSGVNRVLFKNPLAVKALPSAITQMEFVAQHIYKERRDENVMMISSGILREAKMAAAFRNEMNRLRVAEGKDSIKVTKGFAGVEALLKKDVMNVIVIPSISQAFVTDLLRSLHTLAEKYQITVYGMPQWMEFENLDAEYMQTLNLHFAAPYYVDYKSPATHGFLIRYRNAFGGDPTIYAFAGYDVTLFFLKQLQANGTGFVQNLPQTQHEGLQQSFRFIKSDAESGYENVGLRIVHISDYELVPFGVENPVKDKK
;
A
#
# COMPACT_ATOMS: atom_id res chain seq x y z
N MET A 1 -25.63 -54.75 -28.76
CA MET A 1 -25.01 -54.07 -27.60
C MET A 1 -24.06 -53.01 -28.14
N GLY A 2 -24.53 -51.83 -28.43
CA GLY A 2 -23.81 -50.76 -29.11
C GLY A 2 -23.40 -49.67 -28.13
N ILE A 3 -22.13 -49.47 -28.00
CA ILE A 3 -21.54 -48.44 -27.16
C ILE A 3 -21.68 -47.08 -27.85
N ARG A 4 -22.53 -46.22 -27.37
CA ARG A 4 -22.63 -44.83 -27.81
C ARG A 4 -21.41 -44.05 -27.27
N MET A 5 -20.45 -43.78 -28.13
CA MET A 5 -19.32 -42.92 -27.87
C MET A 5 -19.74 -41.46 -27.83
N ASN A 6 -19.43 -40.79 -26.74
CA ASN A 6 -19.88 -39.44 -26.39
C ASN A 6 -19.24 -38.39 -27.33
N ARG A 7 -20.05 -37.64 -28.07
CA ARG A 7 -19.64 -36.59 -29.03
C ARG A 7 -18.77 -35.46 -28.43
N PHE A 8 -18.57 -35.48 -27.12
CA PHE A 8 -17.78 -34.49 -26.41
C PHE A 8 -16.25 -34.77 -26.53
N LEU A 9 -15.86 -36.02 -26.58
CA LEU A 9 -14.45 -36.44 -26.69
C LEU A 9 -13.85 -36.21 -28.10
N ILE A 10 -14.69 -36.22 -29.14
CA ILE A 10 -14.21 -36.00 -30.52
C ILE A 10 -13.90 -34.52 -30.79
N ARG A 11 -14.59 -33.59 -30.13
CA ARG A 11 -14.29 -32.16 -30.25
C ARG A 11 -13.01 -31.72 -29.54
N PHE A 12 -12.60 -32.42 -28.49
CA PHE A 12 -11.35 -32.13 -27.79
C PHE A 12 -10.11 -32.67 -28.53
N ALA A 13 -10.22 -33.80 -29.22
CA ALA A 13 -9.13 -34.35 -30.02
C ALA A 13 -8.87 -33.52 -31.30
N PHE A 14 -9.89 -32.89 -31.87
CA PHE A 14 -9.74 -32.04 -33.07
C PHE A 14 -9.14 -30.66 -32.73
N LEU A 15 -9.37 -30.14 -31.51
CA LEU A 15 -8.76 -28.89 -31.06
C LEU A 15 -7.25 -29.06 -30.77
N PHE A 16 -6.82 -30.25 -30.33
CA PHE A 16 -5.41 -30.54 -30.09
C PHE A 16 -4.61 -30.78 -31.38
N LEU A 17 -5.26 -31.27 -32.46
CA LEU A 17 -4.59 -31.50 -33.75
C LEU A 17 -4.47 -30.20 -34.58
N LEU A 18 -5.33 -29.21 -34.36
CA LEU A 18 -5.24 -27.90 -35.04
C LEU A 18 -4.20 -26.96 -34.38
N LEU A 19 -3.84 -27.20 -33.11
CA LEU A 19 -2.76 -26.48 -32.41
C LEU A 19 -1.37 -27.00 -32.75
N ALA A 20 -1.27 -28.21 -33.27
CA ALA A 20 0.01 -28.80 -33.70
C ALA A 20 0.42 -28.44 -35.14
N ALA A 21 -0.49 -27.90 -35.96
CA ALA A 21 -0.23 -27.54 -37.34
C ALA A 21 0.12 -26.06 -37.58
N ASN A 22 -0.11 -25.20 -36.58
CA ASN A 22 0.42 -23.85 -36.59
C ASN A 22 1.61 -23.82 -35.63
N GLY A 23 2.79 -23.91 -36.16
CA GLY A 23 4.04 -23.72 -35.44
C GLY A 23 4.05 -22.31 -34.82
N ILE A 24 3.39 -22.15 -33.68
CA ILE A 24 3.71 -21.09 -32.76
C ILE A 24 5.07 -21.48 -32.19
N VAL A 25 6.11 -21.01 -32.87
CA VAL A 25 7.42 -20.83 -32.27
C VAL A 25 7.16 -20.07 -30.98
N LEU A 26 7.17 -20.75 -29.83
CA LEU A 26 7.51 -20.10 -28.59
C LEU A 26 8.91 -19.51 -28.85
N SER A 27 8.92 -18.23 -29.23
CA SER A 27 10.14 -17.46 -29.11
C SER A 27 10.52 -17.56 -27.64
N ALA A 28 11.42 -18.49 -27.32
CA ALA A 28 12.31 -18.28 -26.21
C ALA A 28 12.71 -16.81 -26.32
N GLN A 29 12.40 -16.00 -25.30
CA GLN A 29 12.90 -14.64 -25.23
C GLN A 29 14.41 -14.76 -25.38
N ASN A 30 14.86 -14.57 -26.62
CA ASN A 30 16.26 -14.32 -26.88
C ASN A 30 16.59 -13.16 -25.94
N ASP A 31 17.51 -13.40 -25.02
CA ASP A 31 18.36 -12.35 -24.45
C ASP A 31 19.10 -11.73 -25.64
N GLY A 32 18.36 -10.92 -26.42
CA GLY A 32 18.89 -10.20 -27.56
C GLY A 32 20.00 -9.32 -27.01
N GLY A 33 21.24 -9.75 -27.26
CA GLY A 33 22.43 -9.19 -26.65
C GLY A 33 22.43 -7.67 -26.76
N VAL A 34 21.95 -7.00 -25.72
CA VAL A 34 21.92 -5.54 -25.61
C VAL A 34 23.36 -5.04 -25.73
N LYS A 35 23.66 -4.31 -26.80
CA LYS A 35 24.99 -3.72 -26.98
C LYS A 35 25.07 -2.39 -26.23
N LYS A 36 26.15 -2.20 -25.47
CA LYS A 36 26.41 -0.92 -24.79
C LYS A 36 26.48 0.21 -25.83
N SER A 37 25.77 1.29 -25.57
CA SER A 37 25.83 2.50 -26.41
C SER A 37 27.22 3.11 -26.35
N LYS A 38 27.70 3.63 -27.49
CA LYS A 38 28.92 4.46 -27.56
C LYS A 38 28.63 5.94 -27.32
N LYS A 39 27.33 6.32 -27.33
CA LYS A 39 26.91 7.71 -27.11
C LYS A 39 26.96 7.99 -25.62
N THR A 40 27.63 9.07 -25.24
CA THR A 40 27.74 9.52 -23.85
C THR A 40 27.35 10.99 -23.73
N GLU A 41 26.85 11.38 -22.58
CA GLU A 41 26.60 12.76 -22.20
C GLU A 41 27.13 13.05 -20.80
N VAL A 42 27.34 14.32 -20.49
CA VAL A 42 27.73 14.78 -19.16
C VAL A 42 26.60 15.68 -18.64
N VAL A 43 26.01 15.29 -17.51
CA VAL A 43 24.95 16.04 -16.82
C VAL A 43 25.41 16.27 -15.38
N ASP A 44 25.44 17.52 -14.93
CA ASP A 44 25.89 17.93 -13.60
C ASP A 44 27.25 17.32 -13.18
N GLY A 45 28.21 17.32 -14.17
CA GLY A 45 29.55 16.79 -13.96
C GLY A 45 29.69 15.28 -13.94
N ARG A 46 28.60 14.52 -14.10
CA ARG A 46 28.58 13.05 -14.18
C ARG A 46 28.46 12.61 -15.63
N LYS A 47 29.19 11.56 -15.98
CA LYS A 47 29.16 10.94 -17.30
C LYS A 47 28.18 9.79 -17.34
N TYR A 48 27.34 9.77 -18.39
CA TYR A 48 26.33 8.75 -18.64
C TYR A 48 26.50 8.18 -20.04
N TYR A 49 26.16 6.88 -20.20
CA TYR A 49 25.80 6.35 -21.50
C TYR A 49 24.38 6.77 -21.83
N VAL A 50 24.11 7.16 -23.06
CA VAL A 50 22.76 7.34 -23.58
C VAL A 50 22.38 6.10 -24.36
N HIS A 51 21.55 5.25 -23.78
CA HIS A 51 21.05 4.03 -24.42
C HIS A 51 19.67 4.27 -25.02
N THR A 52 19.55 4.12 -26.34
CA THR A 52 18.25 4.17 -27.01
C THR A 52 17.64 2.78 -27.00
N VAL A 53 16.46 2.63 -26.39
CA VAL A 53 15.75 1.36 -26.26
C VAL A 53 15.33 0.83 -27.63
N GLU A 54 15.69 -0.38 -27.96
CA GLU A 54 15.27 -1.07 -29.18
C GLU A 54 14.04 -1.97 -28.91
N LYS A 55 13.33 -2.32 -29.99
CA LYS A 55 12.13 -3.17 -29.89
C LYS A 55 12.48 -4.55 -29.28
N GLY A 56 11.78 -4.91 -28.20
CA GLY A 56 11.96 -6.17 -27.49
C GLY A 56 13.01 -6.14 -26.38
N GLN A 57 13.74 -5.06 -26.17
CA GLN A 57 14.62 -4.89 -25.02
C GLN A 57 13.81 -4.67 -23.74
N THR A 58 14.30 -5.22 -22.65
CA THR A 58 13.76 -5.02 -21.31
C THR A 58 14.73 -4.19 -20.47
N LEU A 59 14.20 -3.46 -19.47
CA LEU A 59 15.03 -2.70 -18.56
C LEU A 59 16.06 -3.57 -17.83
N TYR A 60 15.70 -4.82 -17.55
CA TYR A 60 16.60 -5.81 -16.96
C TYR A 60 17.76 -6.19 -17.91
N ALA A 61 17.45 -6.47 -19.18
CA ALA A 61 18.47 -6.82 -20.16
C ALA A 61 19.45 -5.65 -20.42
N ILE A 62 18.91 -4.41 -20.45
CA ILE A 62 19.70 -3.19 -20.58
C ILE A 62 20.59 -3.01 -19.35
N ALA A 63 20.05 -3.04 -18.14
CA ALA A 63 20.82 -2.89 -16.91
C ALA A 63 21.95 -3.93 -16.81
N LYS A 64 21.63 -5.19 -17.11
CA LYS A 64 22.61 -6.31 -17.15
C LYS A 64 23.73 -6.06 -18.14
N ALA A 65 23.42 -5.53 -19.34
CA ALA A 65 24.43 -5.24 -20.36
C ALA A 65 25.43 -4.17 -19.91
N TYR A 66 25.05 -3.27 -18.99
CA TYR A 66 25.93 -2.23 -18.45
C TYR A 66 26.53 -2.59 -17.09
N ASP A 67 26.39 -3.83 -16.60
CA ASP A 67 26.81 -4.28 -15.28
C ASP A 67 26.19 -3.46 -14.13
N MET A 68 24.94 -3.00 -14.34
CA MET A 68 24.17 -2.22 -13.40
C MET A 68 22.98 -3.02 -12.87
N THR A 69 22.44 -2.61 -11.72
CA THR A 69 21.14 -3.11 -11.29
C THR A 69 20.03 -2.31 -11.99
N VAL A 70 18.85 -2.91 -12.12
CA VAL A 70 17.66 -2.19 -12.63
C VAL A 70 17.40 -0.91 -11.83
N ASN A 71 17.66 -0.96 -10.52
CA ASN A 71 17.48 0.20 -9.65
C ASN A 71 18.48 1.33 -9.94
N ASP A 72 19.73 0.99 -10.28
CA ASP A 72 20.74 2.00 -10.67
C ASP A 72 20.31 2.75 -11.94
N VAL A 73 19.68 2.06 -12.88
CA VAL A 73 19.14 2.66 -14.11
C VAL A 73 17.89 3.48 -13.82
N LEU A 74 16.99 3.00 -12.97
CA LEU A 74 15.74 3.69 -12.61
C LEU A 74 15.96 5.00 -11.83
N VAL A 75 16.99 5.04 -10.98
CA VAL A 75 17.34 6.26 -10.22
C VAL A 75 17.65 7.42 -11.17
N GLU A 76 18.28 7.15 -12.29
CA GLU A 76 18.65 8.16 -13.29
C GLU A 76 17.56 8.35 -14.37
N ASN A 77 16.55 7.45 -14.41
CA ASN A 77 15.44 7.46 -15.37
C ASN A 77 14.10 7.17 -14.66
N PRO A 78 13.57 8.08 -13.86
CA PRO A 78 12.32 7.86 -13.14
C PRO A 78 11.13 7.50 -14.03
N ASP A 79 11.11 8.01 -15.27
CA ASP A 79 10.06 7.74 -16.26
C ASP A 79 10.01 6.26 -16.68
N ALA A 80 11.13 5.52 -16.57
CA ALA A 80 11.22 4.11 -16.90
C ALA A 80 10.57 3.18 -15.84
N LEU A 81 10.12 3.73 -14.72
CA LEU A 81 9.39 3.00 -13.66
C LEU A 81 8.08 2.38 -14.16
N ASN A 82 7.44 3.03 -15.13
CA ASN A 82 6.18 2.57 -15.74
C ASN A 82 6.39 1.73 -17.02
N GLY A 83 7.63 1.28 -17.25
CA GLY A 83 8.04 0.54 -18.44
C GLY A 83 8.81 1.41 -19.41
N ILE A 84 9.52 0.74 -20.34
CA ILE A 84 10.33 1.39 -21.37
C ILE A 84 9.69 1.19 -22.75
N LYS A 85 9.85 2.17 -23.63
CA LYS A 85 9.31 2.14 -25.00
C LYS A 85 10.44 2.14 -26.03
N PRO A 86 10.30 1.44 -27.17
CA PRO A 86 11.25 1.55 -28.28
C PRO A 86 11.44 3.02 -28.68
N GLY A 87 12.70 3.43 -28.86
CA GLY A 87 13.09 4.82 -29.15
C GLY A 87 13.31 5.70 -27.92
N GLN A 88 12.95 5.27 -26.72
CA GLN A 88 13.22 5.98 -25.46
C GLN A 88 14.72 6.00 -25.19
N ASN A 89 15.26 7.16 -24.79
CA ASN A 89 16.65 7.29 -24.35
C ASN A 89 16.74 7.11 -22.84
N LEU A 90 17.60 6.20 -22.40
CA LEU A 90 17.91 5.97 -20.99
C LEU A 90 19.32 6.47 -20.68
N ARG A 91 19.46 7.21 -19.58
CA ARG A 91 20.74 7.60 -18.98
C ARG A 91 21.23 6.47 -18.08
N ILE A 92 22.38 5.91 -18.40
CA ILE A 92 22.98 4.83 -17.62
C ILE A 92 24.31 5.33 -17.05
N PRO A 93 24.50 5.32 -15.73
CA PRO A 93 25.72 5.81 -15.11
C PRO A 93 26.97 5.14 -15.68
N PHE A 94 28.03 5.92 -15.93
CA PHE A 94 29.29 5.40 -16.48
C PHE A 94 30.07 4.56 -15.46
N GLU A 95 29.91 4.86 -14.17
CA GLU A 95 30.59 4.18 -13.07
C GLU A 95 29.60 3.51 -12.12
N LYS A 96 29.89 2.26 -11.75
CA LYS A 96 29.18 1.54 -10.70
C LYS A 96 29.48 2.22 -9.37
N LYS A 97 28.44 2.55 -8.58
CA LYS A 97 28.64 2.96 -7.18
C LYS A 97 29.39 1.84 -6.46
N VAL A 98 30.67 2.03 -6.23
CA VAL A 98 31.49 1.12 -5.43
C VAL A 98 30.91 1.14 -4.01
N ALA A 99 30.53 -0.02 -3.51
CA ALA A 99 30.18 -0.20 -2.11
C ALA A 99 31.35 0.32 -1.26
N THR A 100 31.10 1.37 -0.50
CA THR A 100 32.10 1.94 0.42
C THR A 100 32.58 0.87 1.38
N LYS A 101 33.91 0.68 1.44
CA LYS A 101 34.58 -0.16 2.44
C LYS A 101 34.10 0.23 3.85
N PRO A 102 34.06 -0.73 4.80
CA PRO A 102 33.76 -0.41 6.17
C PRO A 102 34.75 0.64 6.69
N ILE A 103 34.23 1.71 7.26
CA ILE A 103 35.02 2.74 7.93
C ILE A 103 35.52 2.12 9.23
N GLU A 104 36.82 2.07 9.42
CA GLU A 104 37.44 1.73 10.72
C GLU A 104 36.94 2.73 11.75
N VAL A 105 36.21 2.23 12.75
CA VAL A 105 35.75 3.02 13.89
C VAL A 105 36.92 3.16 14.86
N SER A 106 37.49 4.33 14.91
CA SER A 106 38.42 4.68 16.00
C SER A 106 37.61 4.71 17.30
N LYS A 107 38.08 3.97 18.29
CA LYS A 107 37.54 3.96 19.66
C LYS A 107 37.84 5.30 20.35
N ASP A 108 37.02 6.30 20.10
CA ASP A 108 36.97 7.47 20.96
C ASP A 108 35.53 7.91 21.18
N THR A 109 35.16 8.17 22.41
CA THR A 109 33.81 8.38 22.93
C THR A 109 33.25 9.75 22.53
N SER A 110 33.27 10.10 21.25
CA SER A 110 32.69 11.33 20.76
C SER A 110 31.25 11.10 20.21
N LYS A 111 30.36 11.95 20.63
CA LYS A 111 28.91 11.91 20.30
C LYS A 111 28.59 12.24 18.84
N PHE A 112 29.55 12.26 17.94
CA PHE A 112 29.36 12.61 16.52
C PHE A 112 30.41 11.92 15.61
N VAL A 113 30.06 11.80 14.32
CA VAL A 113 30.98 11.36 13.27
C VAL A 113 31.28 12.57 12.38
N VAL A 114 32.55 12.73 11.96
CA VAL A 114 32.90 13.74 10.96
C VAL A 114 32.67 13.16 9.56
N HIS A 115 31.85 13.85 8.77
CA HIS A 115 31.56 13.47 7.39
C HIS A 115 32.00 14.57 6.42
N LYS A 116 32.79 14.22 5.41
CA LYS A 116 33.18 15.12 4.33
C LYS A 116 32.15 15.07 3.22
N VAL A 117 31.51 16.19 2.91
CA VAL A 117 30.44 16.30 1.92
C VAL A 117 30.97 16.00 0.52
N GLU A 118 30.34 15.06 -0.16
CA GLU A 118 30.62 14.69 -1.54
C GLU A 118 29.63 15.37 -2.51
N SER A 119 30.00 15.39 -3.79
CA SER A 119 29.13 15.98 -4.82
C SER A 119 27.76 15.30 -4.87
N GLY A 120 26.70 16.10 -4.89
CA GLY A 120 25.31 15.62 -4.94
C GLY A 120 24.72 15.17 -3.59
N GLN A 121 25.44 15.30 -2.48
CA GLN A 121 24.88 15.05 -1.15
C GLN A 121 24.09 16.26 -0.66
N THR A 122 23.01 16.00 0.04
CA THR A 122 22.13 16.99 0.69
C THR A 122 22.07 16.72 2.19
N LEU A 123 21.69 17.71 2.98
CA LEU A 123 21.42 17.52 4.42
C LEU A 123 20.47 16.36 4.64
N TYR A 124 19.41 16.26 3.83
CA TYR A 124 18.46 15.15 3.88
C TYR A 124 19.12 13.79 3.64
N SER A 125 19.96 13.66 2.61
CA SER A 125 20.66 12.39 2.31
C SER A 125 21.62 11.98 3.42
N LEU A 126 22.27 12.96 4.06
CA LEU A 126 23.18 12.74 5.18
C LEU A 126 22.40 12.41 6.47
N ALA A 127 21.33 13.12 6.78
CA ALA A 127 20.45 12.82 7.90
C ALA A 127 19.93 11.39 7.83
N LYS A 128 19.48 10.95 6.64
CA LYS A 128 19.04 9.58 6.39
C LYS A 128 20.17 8.55 6.53
N LYS A 129 21.36 8.86 5.98
CA LYS A 129 22.53 7.96 6.04
C LYS A 129 22.97 7.68 7.49
N TYR A 130 22.91 8.70 8.35
CA TYR A 130 23.39 8.63 9.73
C TYR A 130 22.27 8.48 10.78
N ASN A 131 21.04 8.24 10.33
CA ASN A 131 19.84 8.06 11.18
C ASN A 131 19.65 9.21 12.19
N THR A 132 19.77 10.44 11.68
CA THR A 132 19.61 11.69 12.43
C THR A 132 18.65 12.63 11.70
N THR A 133 18.48 13.85 12.17
CA THR A 133 17.65 14.87 11.50
C THR A 133 18.52 15.93 10.85
N GLU A 134 18.05 16.58 9.79
CA GLU A 134 18.72 17.72 9.16
C GLU A 134 18.99 18.82 10.17
N GLN A 135 18.01 19.09 11.05
CA GLN A 135 18.17 20.08 12.10
C GLN A 135 19.29 19.74 13.08
N ALA A 136 19.41 18.46 13.49
CA ALA A 136 20.48 18.03 14.37
C ALA A 136 21.88 18.14 13.74
N ILE A 137 21.97 17.97 12.42
CA ILE A 137 23.20 18.24 11.67
C ILE A 137 23.50 19.75 11.63
N LEU A 138 22.49 20.58 11.37
CA LEU A 138 22.64 22.05 11.34
C LEU A 138 22.97 22.66 12.70
N ASP A 139 22.45 22.09 13.78
CA ASP A 139 22.75 22.54 15.16
C ASP A 139 24.22 22.32 15.53
N MET A 140 24.84 21.26 14.97
CA MET A 140 26.27 20.99 15.15
C MET A 140 27.17 21.66 14.10
N ASN A 141 26.58 22.19 13.02
CA ASN A 141 27.29 22.82 11.89
C ASN A 141 26.53 24.07 11.41
N PRO A 142 26.54 25.16 12.20
CA PRO A 142 25.79 26.38 11.86
C PRO A 142 26.16 26.96 10.49
N GLU A 143 27.39 26.73 10.01
CA GLU A 143 27.90 27.13 8.72
C GLU A 143 27.19 26.44 7.53
N ALA A 144 26.62 25.24 7.77
CA ALA A 144 25.86 24.50 6.75
C ALA A 144 24.46 25.07 6.48
N LYS A 145 23.99 26.05 7.27
CA LYS A 145 22.71 26.74 7.05
C LYS A 145 22.66 27.52 5.73
N SER A 146 23.81 27.97 5.26
CA SER A 146 23.94 28.66 3.97
C SER A 146 24.03 27.71 2.76
N GLY A 147 23.95 26.40 2.98
CA GLY A 147 24.04 25.34 1.98
C GLY A 147 25.31 24.49 2.11
N LEU A 148 25.21 23.23 1.66
CA LEU A 148 26.36 22.32 1.66
C LEU A 148 27.32 22.64 0.50
N LYS A 149 28.61 22.62 0.78
CA LYS A 149 29.67 22.71 -0.23
C LYS A 149 30.43 21.40 -0.31
N VAL A 150 30.79 20.96 -1.50
CA VAL A 150 31.62 19.77 -1.70
C VAL A 150 32.95 19.96 -0.97
N GLY A 151 33.35 18.95 -0.20
CA GLY A 151 34.55 18.99 0.64
C GLY A 151 34.33 19.54 2.05
N MET A 152 33.15 20.08 2.38
CA MET A 152 32.79 20.55 3.72
C MET A 152 32.79 19.39 4.71
N GLU A 153 33.41 19.57 5.88
CA GLU A 153 33.40 18.59 6.95
C GLU A 153 32.27 18.91 7.93
N LEU A 154 31.35 17.96 8.09
CA LEU A 154 30.20 18.07 8.98
C LEU A 154 30.36 17.15 10.18
N LYS A 155 30.12 17.67 11.36
CA LYS A 155 29.92 16.88 12.58
C LYS A 155 28.49 16.38 12.61
N ILE A 156 28.31 15.09 12.38
CA ILE A 156 26.98 14.47 12.35
C ILE A 156 26.73 13.72 13.65
N PRO A 157 25.71 14.11 14.43
CA PRO A 157 25.38 13.43 15.66
C PRO A 157 24.94 12.00 15.38
N VAL A 158 25.64 11.02 15.97
CA VAL A 158 25.23 9.61 15.95
C VAL A 158 24.47 9.37 17.23
N LYS A 159 23.19 9.10 17.15
CA LYS A 159 22.44 8.64 18.32
C LYS A 159 23.02 7.30 18.74
N ASN A 160 23.65 7.24 19.89
CA ASN A 160 23.97 5.97 20.53
C ASN A 160 22.67 5.19 20.65
N THR A 161 22.59 4.03 19.98
CA THR A 161 21.45 3.13 19.93
C THR A 161 21.19 2.39 21.24
N ASN A 162 21.60 2.94 22.38
CA ASN A 162 21.36 2.40 23.71
C ASN A 162 20.24 3.12 24.48
N ALA A 163 19.54 4.05 23.86
CA ALA A 163 18.28 4.55 24.38
C ALA A 163 17.16 4.10 23.47
N VAL A 164 16.61 2.94 23.77
CA VAL A 164 15.39 2.42 23.19
C VAL A 164 14.26 3.38 23.55
N VAL A 165 13.91 4.26 22.62
CA VAL A 165 12.59 4.87 22.66
C VAL A 165 11.64 3.80 22.14
N VAL A 166 11.17 2.95 23.03
CA VAL A 166 9.95 2.19 22.83
C VAL A 166 8.87 3.24 22.67
N ILE A 167 8.38 3.45 21.45
CA ILE A 167 7.09 4.07 21.26
C ILE A 167 6.09 2.93 21.47
N PRO A 168 5.47 2.82 22.65
CA PRO A 168 4.38 1.89 22.82
C PRO A 168 3.26 2.39 21.91
N LEU A 169 2.63 1.52 21.17
CA LEU A 169 1.27 1.73 20.69
C LEU A 169 0.30 1.60 21.90
N LYS A 170 0.56 2.38 22.94
CA LYS A 170 -0.46 2.74 23.92
C LYS A 170 -1.11 4.02 23.44
N PRO A 171 -2.42 4.17 23.64
CA PRO A 171 -3.11 5.43 23.41
C PRO A 171 -2.76 6.50 24.46
N ASP A 172 -1.57 6.44 25.04
CA ASP A 172 -1.14 7.35 26.08
C ASP A 172 0.03 8.19 25.57
N THR A 173 -0.31 9.41 25.23
CA THR A 173 0.51 10.60 25.34
C THR A 173 1.85 10.57 24.60
N ILE A 174 1.87 11.12 23.39
CA ILE A 174 2.95 12.02 23.04
C ILE A 174 2.95 13.10 24.14
N PRO A 175 4.05 13.28 24.93
CA PRO A 175 4.16 14.44 25.78
C PRO A 175 4.57 15.61 24.86
N GLY A 176 3.67 16.06 24.10
CA GLY A 176 3.64 17.33 23.42
C GLY A 176 2.38 17.97 23.89
N LYS A 177 2.50 19.16 24.51
CA LYS A 177 1.43 20.10 24.78
C LYS A 177 0.08 19.58 24.27
N LYS A 178 -0.96 19.63 25.09
CA LYS A 178 -2.32 19.75 24.60
C LYS A 178 -2.31 20.94 23.62
N ASP A 179 -1.94 20.67 22.37
CA ASP A 179 -2.17 21.61 21.30
C ASP A 179 -3.69 21.72 21.28
N SER A 180 -4.16 22.89 21.69
CA SER A 180 -5.55 23.25 21.64
C SER A 180 -6.06 22.84 20.28
N ILE A 181 -7.13 22.03 20.24
CA ILE A 181 -7.89 21.73 19.03
C ILE A 181 -8.04 23.08 18.33
N ILE A 182 -7.41 23.24 17.16
CA ILE A 182 -7.56 24.45 16.36
C ILE A 182 -8.87 24.28 15.61
N PRO A 183 -9.97 24.90 16.04
CA PRO A 183 -11.21 24.80 15.30
C PRO A 183 -11.00 25.54 13.98
N GLY A 184 -11.14 24.83 12.87
CA GLY A 184 -11.35 25.48 11.58
C GLY A 184 -12.65 26.26 11.58
N ALA A 185 -12.83 27.15 10.62
CA ALA A 185 -14.08 27.90 10.51
C ALA A 185 -15.25 26.91 10.31
N LYS A 186 -16.21 26.93 11.24
CA LYS A 186 -17.48 26.22 11.06
C LYS A 186 -18.35 27.00 10.10
N LYS A 187 -19.06 26.30 9.24
CA LYS A 187 -19.97 26.88 8.24
C LYS A 187 -21.38 26.35 8.46
N ASP A 188 -22.36 27.13 8.02
CA ASP A 188 -23.76 26.69 8.04
C ASP A 188 -24.05 25.65 6.96
N ILE A 189 -23.35 25.73 5.83
CA ILE A 189 -23.46 24.80 4.70
C ILE A 189 -22.04 24.41 4.27
N TYR A 190 -21.80 23.14 4.12
CA TYR A 190 -20.52 22.62 3.63
C TYR A 190 -20.65 22.12 2.18
N ASN A 191 -19.62 22.40 1.40
CA ASN A 191 -19.50 22.01 0.00
C ASN A 191 -18.56 20.80 -0.11
N ILE A 192 -19.07 19.68 -0.59
CA ILE A 192 -18.34 18.39 -0.68
C ILE A 192 -18.24 17.94 -2.13
N ALA A 193 -17.05 17.57 -2.58
CA ALA A 193 -16.86 16.90 -3.86
C ALA A 193 -16.61 15.39 -3.64
N LEU A 194 -17.39 14.55 -4.30
CA LEU A 194 -17.15 13.12 -4.43
C LEU A 194 -16.58 12.84 -5.83
N MET A 195 -15.38 12.29 -5.92
CA MET A 195 -14.68 12.05 -7.17
C MET A 195 -14.38 10.57 -7.33
N MET A 196 -14.96 9.93 -8.33
CA MET A 196 -14.85 8.50 -8.51
C MET A 196 -14.92 8.10 -10.00
N PRO A 197 -14.36 6.96 -10.40
CA PRO A 197 -14.32 6.53 -11.81
C PRO A 197 -15.63 5.86 -12.22
N LEU A 198 -16.69 6.65 -12.39
CA LEU A 198 -17.99 6.15 -12.82
C LEU A 198 -18.02 5.74 -14.31
N GLN A 199 -17.10 6.26 -15.11
CA GLN A 199 -16.95 6.00 -16.55
C GLN A 199 -18.27 6.19 -17.33
N LEU A 200 -19.02 7.26 -17.01
CA LEU A 200 -20.32 7.55 -17.60
C LEU A 200 -20.29 7.65 -19.13
N TRP A 201 -19.13 7.97 -19.71
CA TRP A 201 -18.90 7.98 -21.16
C TRP A 201 -19.02 6.60 -21.80
N ASN A 202 -18.85 5.51 -21.02
CA ASN A 202 -18.94 4.12 -21.49
C ASN A 202 -20.34 3.52 -21.34
N VAL A 203 -21.23 4.18 -20.61
CA VAL A 203 -22.60 3.69 -20.36
C VAL A 203 -23.39 3.52 -21.65
N ASN A 204 -23.15 4.36 -22.66
CA ASN A 204 -23.82 4.28 -23.96
C ASN A 204 -23.41 3.04 -24.78
N ASN A 205 -22.38 2.32 -24.40
CA ASN A 205 -21.95 1.07 -25.03
C ASN A 205 -22.55 -0.17 -24.33
N ILE A 206 -23.30 0.02 -23.26
CA ILE A 206 -24.06 -1.04 -22.59
C ILE A 206 -25.43 -1.04 -23.27
N GLU A 207 -25.70 -2.03 -24.10
CA GLU A 207 -27.03 -2.21 -24.65
C GLU A 207 -28.03 -2.39 -23.49
N PRO A 208 -29.13 -1.62 -23.44
CA PRO A 208 -30.14 -1.82 -22.41
C PRO A 208 -30.61 -3.27 -22.52
N ALA A 209 -30.38 -4.05 -21.45
CA ALA A 209 -30.97 -5.38 -21.40
C ALA A 209 -32.47 -5.23 -21.57
N ASP A 210 -33.05 -6.02 -22.47
CA ASP A 210 -34.48 -6.20 -22.52
C ASP A 210 -34.88 -6.72 -21.13
N ILE A 211 -35.54 -5.86 -20.34
CA ILE A 211 -35.76 -6.00 -18.90
C ILE A 211 -36.51 -7.30 -18.53
N LEU A 212 -36.96 -8.06 -19.49
CA LEU A 212 -37.84 -9.22 -19.32
C LEU A 212 -37.25 -10.58 -19.74
N SER A 213 -36.07 -10.69 -20.33
CA SER A 213 -35.72 -12.00 -20.93
C SER A 213 -34.26 -12.48 -20.85
N THR A 214 -33.27 -11.66 -20.55
CA THR A 214 -31.87 -12.15 -20.45
C THR A 214 -31.01 -11.24 -19.54
N PRO A 215 -30.09 -11.79 -18.72
CA PRO A 215 -29.11 -10.96 -18.07
C PRO A 215 -28.31 -10.19 -19.14
N PRO A 216 -27.87 -8.94 -18.85
CA PRO A 216 -27.15 -8.13 -19.82
C PRO A 216 -25.97 -8.90 -20.37
N LYS A 217 -25.80 -8.92 -21.69
CA LYS A 217 -24.64 -9.49 -22.34
C LYS A 217 -23.46 -8.55 -22.10
N GLY A 218 -22.67 -8.85 -21.05
CA GLY A 218 -21.49 -8.11 -20.67
C GLY A 218 -21.48 -7.88 -19.16
N GLU A 219 -20.38 -8.21 -18.52
CA GLU A 219 -20.17 -7.85 -17.12
C GLU A 219 -19.98 -6.34 -17.02
N PHE A 220 -20.63 -5.73 -16.03
CA PHE A 220 -20.38 -4.32 -15.71
C PHE A 220 -18.92 -4.19 -15.27
N PRO A 221 -18.12 -3.26 -15.86
CA PRO A 221 -16.71 -3.17 -15.55
C PRO A 221 -16.47 -2.97 -14.06
N ASP A 222 -15.47 -3.64 -13.50
CA ASP A 222 -15.20 -3.66 -12.05
C ASP A 222 -15.01 -2.28 -11.44
N ARG A 223 -14.29 -1.38 -12.11
CA ARG A 223 -14.03 -0.03 -11.58
C ARG A 223 -15.29 0.83 -11.46
N PRO A 224 -16.11 1.00 -12.50
CA PRO A 224 -17.40 1.68 -12.39
C PRO A 224 -18.35 1.04 -11.38
N LYS A 225 -18.34 -0.29 -11.28
CA LYS A 225 -19.13 -1.03 -10.29
C LYS A 225 -18.70 -0.66 -8.87
N ALA A 226 -17.42 -0.74 -8.57
CA ALA A 226 -16.86 -0.35 -7.29
C ALA A 226 -17.13 1.13 -6.95
N ALA A 227 -17.07 2.01 -7.96
CA ALA A 227 -17.38 3.42 -7.81
C ALA A 227 -18.87 3.67 -7.51
N ALA A 228 -19.78 2.98 -8.21
CA ALA A 228 -21.21 3.06 -7.98
C ALA A 228 -21.58 2.57 -6.57
N GLU A 229 -21.06 1.43 -6.16
CA GLU A 229 -21.29 0.88 -4.81
C GLU A 229 -20.74 1.78 -3.71
N PHE A 230 -19.55 2.36 -3.89
CA PHE A 230 -19.02 3.38 -2.99
C PHE A 230 -19.95 4.59 -2.89
N TYR A 231 -20.46 5.06 -4.03
CA TYR A 231 -21.39 6.18 -4.06
C TYR A 231 -22.69 5.87 -3.31
N GLU A 232 -23.25 4.69 -3.46
CA GLU A 232 -24.43 4.23 -2.72
C GLU A 232 -24.20 4.27 -1.21
N GLY A 233 -23.06 3.75 -0.75
CA GLY A 233 -22.65 3.86 0.65
C GLY A 233 -22.50 5.31 1.12
N ALA A 234 -21.85 6.15 0.30
CA ALA A 234 -21.69 7.57 0.60
C ALA A 234 -23.04 8.31 0.70
N LEU A 235 -24.02 7.98 -0.14
CA LEU A 235 -25.38 8.54 -0.07
C LEU A 235 -26.06 8.24 1.27
N LEU A 236 -25.93 7.02 1.80
CA LEU A 236 -26.47 6.67 3.12
C LEU A 236 -25.78 7.42 4.27
N ALA A 237 -24.48 7.69 4.13
CA ALA A 237 -23.74 8.51 5.09
C ALA A 237 -24.18 9.97 5.05
N ILE A 238 -24.36 10.55 3.85
CA ILE A 238 -24.85 11.90 3.62
C ILE A 238 -26.26 12.06 4.20
N ASP A 239 -27.16 11.10 3.93
CA ASP A 239 -28.52 11.09 4.48
C ASP A 239 -28.49 11.07 6.01
N SER A 240 -27.62 10.23 6.60
CA SER A 240 -27.44 10.17 8.06
C SER A 240 -27.00 11.51 8.64
N MET A 241 -26.07 12.22 7.99
CA MET A 241 -25.58 13.52 8.44
C MET A 241 -26.60 14.65 8.22
N ARG A 242 -27.37 14.60 7.15
CA ARG A 242 -28.49 15.52 6.91
C ARG A 242 -29.59 15.37 7.97
N LYS A 243 -29.93 14.13 8.33
CA LYS A 243 -30.86 13.83 9.44
C LYS A 243 -30.32 14.30 10.79
N ALA A 244 -29.00 14.32 10.97
CA ALA A 244 -28.34 14.90 12.14
C ALA A 244 -28.19 16.43 12.09
N GLY A 245 -28.83 17.09 11.12
CA GLY A 245 -28.90 18.56 11.01
C GLY A 245 -27.75 19.20 10.23
N MET A 246 -26.85 18.40 9.59
CA MET A 246 -25.78 18.97 8.78
C MET A 246 -26.29 19.40 7.40
N ARG A 247 -26.04 20.64 7.00
CA ARG A 247 -26.43 21.17 5.69
C ARG A 247 -25.28 20.96 4.71
N LEU A 248 -25.56 20.24 3.61
CA LEU A 248 -24.54 19.80 2.64
C LEU A 248 -24.98 20.11 1.20
N ASN A 249 -24.09 20.73 0.43
CA ASN A 249 -24.07 20.68 -1.02
C ASN A 249 -23.07 19.60 -1.44
N VAL A 250 -23.47 18.68 -2.29
CA VAL A 250 -22.63 17.57 -2.74
C VAL A 250 -22.57 17.56 -4.26
N TRP A 251 -21.35 17.61 -4.78
CA TRP A 251 -21.05 17.49 -6.21
C TRP A 251 -20.40 16.14 -6.46
N VAL A 252 -20.86 15.47 -7.49
CA VAL A 252 -20.32 14.17 -7.91
C VAL A 252 -19.62 14.34 -9.26
N TYR A 253 -18.35 13.93 -9.32
CA TYR A 253 -17.53 14.06 -10.51
C TYR A 253 -17.03 12.70 -10.97
N ASP A 254 -17.18 12.44 -12.28
CA ASP A 254 -16.62 11.26 -12.94
C ASP A 254 -15.15 11.52 -13.29
N VAL A 255 -14.25 10.94 -12.51
CA VAL A 255 -12.79 11.14 -12.60
C VAL A 255 -12.08 9.81 -12.74
N ASP A 256 -11.48 9.58 -13.90
CA ASP A 256 -10.70 8.39 -14.22
C ASP A 256 -9.28 8.77 -14.68
N ASP A 257 -8.35 7.81 -14.66
CA ASP A 257 -6.97 7.92 -15.15
C ASP A 257 -6.84 7.82 -16.68
N ILE A 258 -7.97 7.55 -17.39
CA ILE A 258 -7.99 7.41 -18.85
C ILE A 258 -7.99 8.77 -19.57
N ASP A 259 -8.52 9.84 -18.95
CA ASP A 259 -8.66 11.17 -19.57
C ASP A 259 -8.08 12.29 -18.71
N SER A 260 -6.77 12.50 -18.84
CA SER A 260 -6.03 13.55 -18.11
C SER A 260 -6.49 14.99 -18.44
N GLY A 261 -7.18 15.20 -19.56
CA GLY A 261 -7.68 16.54 -19.96
C GLY A 261 -8.96 16.97 -19.24
N LYS A 262 -9.72 16.03 -18.69
CA LYS A 262 -10.96 16.33 -17.94
C LYS A 262 -10.68 17.00 -16.61
N SER A 263 -9.64 16.56 -15.88
CA SER A 263 -9.30 17.13 -14.58
C SER A 263 -9.04 18.64 -14.66
N ALA A 264 -8.27 19.08 -15.64
CA ALA A 264 -7.95 20.50 -15.80
C ALA A 264 -9.18 21.36 -16.09
N LYS A 265 -10.11 20.88 -16.96
CA LYS A 265 -11.36 21.61 -17.25
C LYS A 265 -12.28 21.68 -16.04
N MET A 266 -12.35 20.60 -15.28
CA MET A 266 -13.14 20.53 -14.04
C MET A 266 -12.59 21.49 -12.98
N LEU A 267 -11.28 21.48 -12.73
CA LEU A 267 -10.61 22.35 -11.75
C LEU A 267 -10.67 23.83 -12.11
N ALA A 268 -10.90 24.17 -13.37
CA ALA A 268 -11.11 25.55 -13.82
C ALA A 268 -12.48 26.13 -13.44
N GLN A 269 -13.44 25.28 -13.03
CA GLN A 269 -14.79 25.73 -12.65
C GLN A 269 -14.73 26.46 -11.31
N PRO A 270 -15.41 27.63 -11.20
CA PRO A 270 -15.33 28.48 -9.99
C PRO A 270 -15.76 27.76 -8.69
N GLU A 271 -16.74 26.87 -8.76
CA GLU A 271 -17.26 26.11 -7.63
C GLU A 271 -16.21 25.22 -6.98
N PHE A 272 -15.19 24.74 -7.72
CA PHE A 272 -14.12 23.92 -7.16
C PHE A 272 -13.34 24.60 -6.05
N LYS A 273 -13.15 25.91 -6.14
CA LYS A 273 -12.48 26.72 -5.10
C LYS A 273 -13.30 26.87 -3.83
N THR A 274 -14.59 26.55 -3.89
CA THR A 274 -15.50 26.69 -2.73
C THR A 274 -15.66 25.41 -1.94
N MET A 275 -15.02 24.32 -2.35
CA MET A 275 -15.11 23.03 -1.66
C MET A 275 -14.48 23.06 -0.28
N ASP A 276 -15.11 22.39 0.66
CA ASP A 276 -14.65 22.24 2.04
C ASP A 276 -14.00 20.88 2.28
N LEU A 277 -14.29 19.91 1.41
CA LEU A 277 -13.76 18.57 1.45
C LEU A 277 -13.87 17.93 0.06
N ILE A 278 -12.81 17.23 -0.35
CA ILE A 278 -12.81 16.38 -1.52
C ILE A 278 -12.61 14.93 -1.07
N ILE A 279 -13.48 14.01 -1.46
CA ILE A 279 -13.34 12.56 -1.26
C ILE A 279 -13.11 11.90 -2.62
N GLY A 280 -11.96 11.29 -2.81
CA GLY A 280 -11.47 10.82 -4.11
C GLY A 280 -10.41 11.78 -4.69
N PRO A 281 -9.94 11.52 -5.93
CA PRO A 281 -10.20 10.33 -6.77
C PRO A 281 -9.69 9.01 -6.18
N PHE A 282 -10.12 7.89 -6.78
CA PHE A 282 -9.74 6.54 -6.34
C PHE A 282 -8.31 6.16 -6.76
N THR A 283 -7.88 6.64 -7.92
CA THR A 283 -6.57 6.31 -8.52
C THR A 283 -5.53 7.37 -8.21
N ALA A 284 -4.26 6.94 -8.06
CA ALA A 284 -3.19 7.81 -7.58
C ALA A 284 -2.83 8.95 -8.56
N GLY A 285 -2.87 8.71 -9.87
CA GLY A 285 -2.53 9.73 -10.88
C GLY A 285 -3.45 10.96 -10.81
N PRO A 286 -4.76 10.81 -11.05
CA PRO A 286 -5.73 11.91 -10.88
C PRO A 286 -5.74 12.49 -9.47
N PHE A 287 -5.51 11.67 -8.44
CA PHE A 287 -5.45 12.16 -7.07
C PHE A 287 -4.30 13.17 -6.89
N GLU A 288 -3.10 12.88 -7.40
CA GLU A 288 -1.94 13.77 -7.27
C GLU A 288 -2.19 15.13 -7.93
N GLU A 289 -2.82 15.15 -9.11
CA GLU A 289 -3.17 16.37 -9.82
C GLU A 289 -4.18 17.23 -9.02
N ILE A 290 -5.26 16.61 -8.56
CA ILE A 290 -6.31 17.29 -7.80
C ILE A 290 -5.81 17.69 -6.40
N ALA A 291 -4.94 16.89 -5.78
CA ALA A 291 -4.33 17.20 -4.50
C ALA A 291 -3.42 18.44 -4.57
N ALA A 292 -2.73 18.67 -5.69
CA ALA A 292 -1.96 19.90 -5.89
C ALA A 292 -2.86 21.14 -5.93
N PHE A 293 -3.99 21.07 -6.62
CA PHE A 293 -5.01 22.11 -6.62
C PHE A 293 -5.61 22.32 -5.21
N ALA A 294 -5.99 21.24 -4.55
CA ALA A 294 -6.58 21.25 -3.21
C ALA A 294 -5.64 21.92 -2.19
N LYS A 295 -4.34 21.57 -2.24
CA LYS A 295 -3.31 22.23 -1.42
C LYS A 295 -3.25 23.74 -1.64
N THR A 296 -3.24 24.17 -2.92
CA THR A 296 -3.17 25.60 -3.27
C THR A 296 -4.38 26.39 -2.78
N ASN A 297 -5.55 25.75 -2.72
CA ASN A 297 -6.80 26.36 -2.30
C ASN A 297 -7.17 26.02 -0.83
N ASN A 298 -6.27 25.41 -0.08
CA ASN A 298 -6.44 25.01 1.33
C ASN A 298 -7.66 24.09 1.56
N ILE A 299 -7.88 23.13 0.67
CA ILE A 299 -8.99 22.18 0.71
C ILE A 299 -8.49 20.82 1.17
N PRO A 300 -9.02 20.23 2.25
CA PRO A 300 -8.75 18.84 2.61
C PRO A 300 -9.16 17.87 1.51
N ILE A 301 -8.28 16.89 1.22
CA ILE A 301 -8.54 15.86 0.21
C ILE A 301 -8.26 14.47 0.76
N VAL A 302 -9.20 13.54 0.53
CA VAL A 302 -9.16 12.17 1.05
C VAL A 302 -9.03 11.17 -0.09
N SER A 303 -7.98 10.35 -0.07
CA SER A 303 -7.86 9.14 -0.90
C SER A 303 -8.60 7.98 -0.21
N PRO A 304 -9.78 7.55 -0.72
CA PRO A 304 -10.64 6.66 0.04
C PRO A 304 -10.22 5.19 -0.03
N VAL A 305 -9.69 4.73 -1.17
CA VAL A 305 -9.44 3.31 -1.45
C VAL A 305 -8.01 2.98 -1.93
N SER A 306 -7.15 3.98 -2.12
CA SER A 306 -5.77 3.75 -2.55
C SER A 306 -4.85 3.46 -1.38
N GLY A 307 -4.08 2.35 -1.46
CA GLY A 307 -3.01 2.02 -0.52
C GLY A 307 -1.65 2.68 -0.84
N VAL A 308 -1.57 3.53 -1.87
CA VAL A 308 -0.30 4.12 -2.34
C VAL A 308 0.10 5.32 -1.50
N ASN A 309 1.31 5.28 -0.89
CA ASN A 309 1.77 6.35 0.03
C ASN A 309 2.15 7.67 -0.65
N ARG A 310 2.51 7.65 -1.94
CA ARG A 310 2.92 8.88 -2.65
C ARG A 310 1.82 9.95 -2.70
N VAL A 311 0.54 9.56 -2.56
CA VAL A 311 -0.59 10.51 -2.52
C VAL A 311 -0.51 11.50 -1.35
N LEU A 312 0.26 11.19 -0.31
CA LEU A 312 0.45 12.04 0.87
C LEU A 312 1.63 13.00 0.75
N PHE A 313 2.52 12.77 -0.22
CA PHE A 313 3.80 13.44 -0.29
C PHE A 313 3.67 14.95 -0.45
N LYS A 314 4.36 15.71 0.41
CA LYS A 314 4.37 17.18 0.42
C LYS A 314 2.99 17.85 0.40
N ASN A 315 1.96 17.17 0.90
CA ASN A 315 0.63 17.76 1.02
C ASN A 315 0.04 17.52 2.41
N PRO A 316 0.13 18.47 3.33
CA PRO A 316 -0.35 18.31 4.70
C PRO A 316 -1.88 18.25 4.82
N LEU A 317 -2.63 18.51 3.74
CA LEU A 317 -4.10 18.42 3.68
C LEU A 317 -4.58 17.10 3.06
N ALA A 318 -3.66 16.29 2.53
CA ALA A 318 -3.99 14.98 1.98
C ALA A 318 -4.15 13.94 3.09
N VAL A 319 -5.20 13.14 2.98
CA VAL A 319 -5.50 12.06 3.91
C VAL A 319 -5.69 10.77 3.12
N LYS A 320 -5.12 9.69 3.59
CA LYS A 320 -5.30 8.36 3.01
C LYS A 320 -6.10 7.49 3.98
N ALA A 321 -7.29 7.05 3.57
CA ALA A 321 -8.20 6.27 4.40
C ALA A 321 -7.82 4.79 4.49
N LEU A 322 -7.10 4.24 3.48
CA LEU A 322 -6.69 2.84 3.45
C LEU A 322 -5.22 2.69 3.88
N PRO A 323 -4.89 1.89 4.93
CA PRO A 323 -3.52 1.59 5.31
C PRO A 323 -2.70 0.96 4.18
N SER A 324 -1.44 1.37 4.02
CA SER A 324 -0.54 0.78 3.03
C SER A 324 -0.10 -0.64 3.40
N ALA A 325 0.35 -1.42 2.42
CA ALA A 325 0.95 -2.72 2.67
C ALA A 325 2.21 -2.64 3.56
N ILE A 326 2.93 -1.52 3.51
CA ILE A 326 4.05 -1.23 4.42
C ILE A 326 3.55 -1.13 5.85
N THR A 327 2.55 -0.30 6.10
CA THR A 327 1.91 -0.11 7.41
C THR A 327 1.32 -1.42 7.94
N GLN A 328 0.69 -2.23 7.07
CA GLN A 328 0.18 -3.54 7.43
C GLN A 328 1.29 -4.47 7.93
N MET A 329 2.44 -4.50 7.26
CA MET A 329 3.57 -5.34 7.65
C MET A 329 4.30 -4.85 8.91
N GLU A 330 4.40 -3.55 9.12
CA GLU A 330 4.88 -2.98 10.37
C GLU A 330 3.96 -3.33 11.54
N PHE A 331 2.65 -3.25 11.33
CA PHE A 331 1.64 -3.64 12.32
C PHE A 331 1.70 -5.14 12.66
N VAL A 332 1.89 -6.02 11.66
CA VAL A 332 2.13 -7.46 11.87
C VAL A 332 3.38 -7.68 12.74
N ALA A 333 4.46 -6.97 12.48
CA ALA A 333 5.69 -7.09 13.27
C ALA A 333 5.46 -6.69 14.74
N GLN A 334 4.75 -5.59 14.97
CA GLN A 334 4.42 -5.09 16.30
C GLN A 334 3.49 -6.06 17.05
N HIS A 335 2.50 -6.62 16.33
CA HIS A 335 1.59 -7.62 16.91
C HIS A 335 2.33 -8.90 17.30
N ILE A 336 3.14 -9.47 16.40
CA ILE A 336 3.93 -10.68 16.68
C ILE A 336 4.88 -10.43 17.85
N TYR A 337 5.55 -9.28 17.88
CA TYR A 337 6.42 -8.94 18.98
C TYR A 337 5.69 -8.85 20.32
N LYS A 338 4.48 -8.30 20.33
CA LYS A 338 3.67 -8.17 21.55
C LYS A 338 3.13 -9.51 22.04
N GLU A 339 2.60 -10.34 21.15
CA GLU A 339 1.82 -11.52 21.51
C GLU A 339 2.64 -12.83 21.40
N ARG A 340 3.72 -12.86 20.60
CA ARG A 340 4.45 -14.09 20.22
C ARG A 340 5.99 -13.92 20.21
N ARG A 341 6.52 -12.97 20.97
CA ARG A 341 7.96 -12.59 20.95
C ARG A 341 8.95 -13.70 21.33
N ASP A 342 8.49 -14.73 22.06
CA ASP A 342 9.31 -15.84 22.53
C ASP A 342 9.22 -17.06 21.61
N GLU A 343 8.40 -17.01 20.58
CA GLU A 343 8.23 -18.05 19.57
C GLU A 343 9.33 -17.97 18.50
N ASN A 344 9.40 -19.01 17.66
CA ASN A 344 10.37 -19.07 16.56
C ASN A 344 9.89 -18.26 15.35
N VAL A 345 10.23 -16.99 15.31
CA VAL A 345 9.78 -16.06 14.25
C VAL A 345 10.75 -16.06 13.08
N MET A 346 10.21 -16.25 11.86
CA MET A 346 10.96 -16.17 10.61
C MET A 346 10.13 -15.51 9.49
N MET A 347 10.81 -15.09 8.42
CA MET A 347 10.17 -14.53 7.22
C MET A 347 10.58 -15.33 5.98
N ILE A 348 9.61 -15.61 5.11
CA ILE A 348 9.86 -16.18 3.78
C ILE A 348 9.56 -15.08 2.74
N SER A 349 10.60 -14.67 2.02
CA SER A 349 10.49 -13.66 0.96
C SER A 349 10.29 -14.33 -0.40
N SER A 350 9.43 -13.78 -1.24
CA SER A 350 9.28 -14.22 -2.63
C SER A 350 10.49 -13.87 -3.50
N GLY A 351 11.26 -12.85 -3.09
CA GLY A 351 12.34 -12.29 -3.90
C GLY A 351 11.85 -11.43 -5.07
N ILE A 352 10.54 -11.17 -5.17
CA ILE A 352 9.94 -10.30 -6.19
C ILE A 352 10.23 -8.83 -5.83
N LEU A 353 10.83 -8.11 -6.77
CA LEU A 353 11.32 -6.73 -6.51
C LEU A 353 10.22 -5.77 -6.03
N ARG A 354 9.03 -5.83 -6.64
CA ARG A 354 7.89 -4.98 -6.25
C ARG A 354 7.42 -5.21 -4.81
N GLU A 355 7.71 -6.37 -4.22
CA GLU A 355 7.35 -6.74 -2.85
C GLU A 355 8.46 -6.43 -1.83
N ALA A 356 9.64 -6.03 -2.30
CA ALA A 356 10.83 -5.83 -1.46
C ALA A 356 10.62 -4.78 -0.34
N LYS A 357 9.86 -3.72 -0.60
CA LYS A 357 9.56 -2.68 0.41
C LYS A 357 8.68 -3.22 1.52
N MET A 358 7.69 -4.02 1.19
CA MET A 358 6.77 -4.67 2.13
C MET A 358 7.52 -5.70 2.99
N ALA A 359 8.34 -6.55 2.38
CA ALA A 359 9.20 -7.49 3.10
C ALA A 359 10.21 -6.78 4.02
N ALA A 360 10.79 -5.67 3.54
CA ALA A 360 11.70 -4.86 4.34
C ALA A 360 11.00 -4.19 5.53
N ALA A 361 9.75 -3.74 5.37
CA ALA A 361 8.97 -3.12 6.45
C ALA A 361 8.80 -4.07 7.63
N PHE A 362 8.32 -5.29 7.38
CA PHE A 362 8.21 -6.31 8.42
C PHE A 362 9.56 -6.62 9.06
N ARG A 363 10.56 -6.98 8.24
CA ARG A 363 11.89 -7.38 8.74
C ARG A 363 12.55 -6.29 9.57
N ASN A 364 12.52 -5.05 9.12
CA ASN A 364 13.20 -3.94 9.78
C ASN A 364 12.52 -3.62 11.11
N GLU A 365 11.19 -3.58 11.14
CA GLU A 365 10.43 -3.30 12.37
C GLU A 365 10.60 -4.43 13.38
N MET A 366 10.47 -5.69 12.96
CA MET A 366 10.66 -6.84 13.82
C MET A 366 12.08 -6.90 14.39
N ASN A 367 13.11 -6.67 13.57
CA ASN A 367 14.48 -6.65 14.03
C ASN A 367 14.75 -5.47 14.97
N ARG A 368 14.18 -4.30 14.69
CA ARG A 368 14.27 -3.14 15.58
C ARG A 368 13.75 -3.47 16.98
N LEU A 369 12.59 -4.12 17.06
CA LEU A 369 11.98 -4.51 18.34
C LEU A 369 12.80 -5.58 19.07
N ARG A 370 13.28 -6.60 18.37
CA ARG A 370 14.05 -7.72 18.94
C ARG A 370 15.43 -7.30 19.43
N VAL A 371 16.16 -6.54 18.62
CA VAL A 371 17.51 -6.04 18.98
C VAL A 371 17.46 -5.12 20.18
N ALA A 372 16.36 -4.37 20.34
CA ALA A 372 16.14 -3.54 21.53
C ALA A 372 16.10 -4.34 22.84
N GLU A 373 15.73 -5.63 22.79
CA GLU A 373 15.77 -6.57 23.94
C GLU A 373 17.03 -7.46 23.96
N GLY A 374 18.03 -7.19 23.11
CA GLY A 374 19.23 -8.00 23.01
C GLY A 374 19.04 -9.36 22.32
N LYS A 375 17.92 -9.54 21.59
CA LYS A 375 17.64 -10.76 20.81
C LYS A 375 18.21 -10.65 19.39
N ASP A 376 18.60 -11.78 18.82
CA ASP A 376 19.04 -11.85 17.42
C ASP A 376 17.96 -11.41 16.42
N SER A 377 18.40 -10.92 15.26
CA SER A 377 17.54 -10.67 14.11
C SER A 377 16.83 -11.96 13.64
N ILE A 378 15.62 -11.81 13.10
CA ILE A 378 14.88 -12.95 12.56
C ILE A 378 15.60 -13.61 11.38
N LYS A 379 15.37 -14.90 11.18
CA LYS A 379 15.83 -15.63 9.99
C LYS A 379 14.96 -15.28 8.79
N VAL A 380 15.59 -15.17 7.64
CA VAL A 380 14.90 -14.87 6.37
C VAL A 380 15.35 -15.88 5.32
N THR A 381 14.38 -16.51 4.64
CA THR A 381 14.63 -17.35 3.47
C THR A 381 14.10 -16.69 2.20
N LYS A 382 14.61 -17.11 1.06
CA LYS A 382 14.05 -16.78 -0.24
C LYS A 382 13.37 -18.03 -0.81
N GLY A 383 12.03 -18.00 -0.86
CA GLY A 383 11.24 -19.18 -1.19
C GLY A 383 11.31 -20.27 -0.11
N PHE A 384 10.88 -21.47 -0.48
CA PHE A 384 10.74 -22.60 0.44
C PHE A 384 12.07 -23.27 0.83
N ALA A 385 13.11 -23.10 0.02
CA ALA A 385 14.40 -23.76 0.25
C ALA A 385 14.99 -23.38 1.62
N GLY A 386 15.34 -24.40 2.42
CA GLY A 386 15.95 -24.25 3.75
C GLY A 386 14.95 -23.89 4.87
N VAL A 387 13.65 -23.79 4.60
CA VAL A 387 12.63 -23.47 5.62
C VAL A 387 12.60 -24.54 6.71
N GLU A 388 12.55 -25.84 6.36
CA GLU A 388 12.46 -26.93 7.34
C GLU A 388 13.65 -26.95 8.33
N ALA A 389 14.85 -26.59 7.88
CA ALA A 389 16.04 -26.50 8.74
C ALA A 389 15.96 -25.36 9.79
N LEU A 390 15.07 -24.41 9.62
CA LEU A 390 14.84 -23.31 10.56
C LEU A 390 13.67 -23.56 11.50
N LEU A 391 12.82 -24.55 11.21
CA LEU A 391 11.70 -24.91 12.08
C LEU A 391 12.20 -25.61 13.35
N LYS A 392 11.53 -25.34 14.43
CA LYS A 392 11.80 -25.96 15.74
C LYS A 392 10.63 -26.87 16.14
N LYS A 393 10.96 -28.03 16.69
CA LYS A 393 9.98 -28.91 17.34
C LYS A 393 9.58 -28.32 18.69
N ASP A 394 8.41 -28.64 19.14
CA ASP A 394 7.87 -28.31 20.48
C ASP A 394 7.72 -26.80 20.79
N VAL A 395 7.84 -25.95 19.76
CA VAL A 395 7.54 -24.51 19.84
C VAL A 395 6.74 -24.07 18.62
N MET A 396 5.96 -23.03 18.78
CA MET A 396 5.25 -22.44 17.65
C MET A 396 6.23 -21.75 16.69
N ASN A 397 6.14 -22.10 15.42
CA ASN A 397 6.89 -21.47 14.34
C ASN A 397 6.00 -20.41 13.68
N VAL A 398 6.34 -19.15 13.86
CA VAL A 398 5.64 -18.01 13.29
C VAL A 398 6.30 -17.63 11.98
N ILE A 399 5.60 -17.86 10.88
CA ILE A 399 6.11 -17.63 9.52
C ILE A 399 5.40 -16.44 8.92
N VAL A 400 6.14 -15.41 8.52
CA VAL A 400 5.59 -14.23 7.85
C VAL A 400 5.94 -14.26 6.37
N ILE A 401 4.92 -14.11 5.53
CA ILE A 401 5.04 -14.19 4.07
C ILE A 401 4.50 -12.89 3.47
N PRO A 402 5.34 -11.85 3.32
CA PRO A 402 4.95 -10.56 2.76
C PRO A 402 4.92 -10.63 1.22
N SER A 403 3.93 -11.32 0.66
CA SER A 403 3.77 -11.50 -0.79
C SER A 403 2.31 -11.42 -1.21
N ILE A 404 2.06 -10.81 -2.37
CA ILE A 404 0.76 -10.75 -3.06
C ILE A 404 0.78 -11.54 -4.37
N SER A 405 1.80 -12.38 -4.59
CA SER A 405 1.90 -13.27 -5.75
C SER A 405 1.11 -14.54 -5.50
N GLN A 406 -0.05 -14.69 -6.13
CA GLN A 406 -0.93 -15.85 -5.95
C GLN A 406 -0.18 -17.17 -6.18
N ALA A 407 0.54 -17.32 -7.30
CA ALA A 407 1.28 -18.54 -7.60
C ALA A 407 2.30 -18.87 -6.51
N PHE A 408 3.11 -17.89 -6.08
CA PHE A 408 4.11 -18.08 -5.04
C PHE A 408 3.47 -18.50 -3.71
N VAL A 409 2.41 -17.80 -3.30
CA VAL A 409 1.72 -18.06 -2.02
C VAL A 409 1.06 -19.44 -2.02
N THR A 410 0.34 -19.81 -3.09
CA THR A 410 -0.36 -21.10 -3.18
C THR A 410 0.63 -22.27 -3.08
N ASP A 411 1.74 -22.22 -3.82
CA ASP A 411 2.77 -23.27 -3.77
C ASP A 411 3.46 -23.34 -2.40
N LEU A 412 3.70 -22.17 -1.79
CA LEU A 412 4.35 -22.11 -0.49
C LEU A 412 3.43 -22.65 0.63
N LEU A 413 2.15 -22.28 0.65
CA LEU A 413 1.20 -22.76 1.66
C LEU A 413 0.96 -24.26 1.55
N ARG A 414 0.92 -24.83 0.33
CA ARG A 414 0.88 -26.28 0.13
C ARG A 414 2.08 -26.96 0.78
N SER A 415 3.28 -26.42 0.58
CA SER A 415 4.50 -26.98 1.14
C SER A 415 4.55 -26.84 2.67
N LEU A 416 4.10 -25.72 3.23
CA LEU A 416 4.01 -25.50 4.68
C LEU A 416 2.94 -26.38 5.33
N HIS A 417 1.82 -26.62 4.65
CA HIS A 417 0.79 -27.55 5.12
C HIS A 417 1.35 -28.95 5.37
N THR A 418 2.17 -29.49 4.46
CA THR A 418 2.86 -30.77 4.65
C THR A 418 3.81 -30.75 5.87
N LEU A 419 4.46 -29.62 6.15
CA LEU A 419 5.32 -29.48 7.33
C LEU A 419 4.52 -29.32 8.63
N ALA A 420 3.28 -28.87 8.57
CA ALA A 420 2.41 -28.72 9.73
C ALA A 420 2.03 -30.05 10.40
N GLU A 421 2.21 -31.20 9.70
CA GLU A 421 2.11 -32.55 10.29
C GLU A 421 3.20 -32.81 11.35
N LYS A 422 4.35 -32.13 11.24
CA LYS A 422 5.55 -32.37 12.08
C LYS A 422 5.87 -31.20 13.00
N TYR A 423 5.42 -30.01 12.66
CA TYR A 423 5.77 -28.77 13.34
C TYR A 423 4.52 -27.94 13.62
N GLN A 424 4.49 -27.28 14.76
CA GLN A 424 3.46 -26.27 15.02
C GLN A 424 3.78 -25.02 14.20
N ILE A 425 2.88 -24.65 13.29
CA ILE A 425 3.08 -23.53 12.36
C ILE A 425 1.89 -22.59 12.42
N THR A 426 2.16 -21.29 12.50
CA THR A 426 1.20 -20.23 12.24
C THR A 426 1.75 -19.28 11.17
N VAL A 427 0.90 -18.88 10.23
CA VAL A 427 1.29 -18.06 9.09
C VAL A 427 0.67 -16.69 9.17
N TYR A 428 1.49 -15.65 8.94
CA TYR A 428 1.02 -14.28 8.75
C TYR A 428 1.23 -13.88 7.30
N GLY A 429 0.15 -13.51 6.62
CA GLY A 429 0.13 -13.16 5.21
C GLY A 429 -0.44 -11.79 4.93
N MET A 430 -0.94 -11.62 3.70
CA MET A 430 -1.56 -10.39 3.22
C MET A 430 -3.08 -10.58 3.04
N PRO A 431 -3.90 -9.54 3.34
CA PRO A 431 -5.36 -9.63 3.20
C PRO A 431 -5.83 -10.01 1.79
N GLN A 432 -5.06 -9.64 0.75
CA GLN A 432 -5.35 -9.98 -0.64
C GLN A 432 -5.42 -11.49 -0.93
N TRP A 433 -4.87 -12.33 -0.04
CA TRP A 433 -4.96 -13.78 -0.22
C TRP A 433 -6.39 -14.30 -0.17
N MET A 434 -7.29 -13.58 0.50
CA MET A 434 -8.71 -13.93 0.54
C MET A 434 -9.42 -13.81 -0.83
N GLU A 435 -8.77 -13.13 -1.79
CA GLU A 435 -9.26 -12.97 -3.17
C GLU A 435 -8.65 -14.01 -4.13
N PHE A 436 -7.75 -14.89 -3.64
CA PHE A 436 -7.08 -15.88 -4.48
C PHE A 436 -7.99 -17.08 -4.75
N GLU A 437 -8.33 -17.32 -6.00
CA GLU A 437 -9.24 -18.41 -6.42
C GLU A 437 -8.74 -19.83 -6.09
N ASN A 438 -7.41 -20.01 -6.03
CA ASN A 438 -6.78 -21.32 -5.85
C ASN A 438 -6.18 -21.53 -4.44
N LEU A 439 -6.64 -20.79 -3.46
CA LEU A 439 -6.17 -20.95 -2.09
C LEU A 439 -7.08 -21.92 -1.34
N ASP A 440 -6.52 -23.06 -0.92
CA ASP A 440 -7.27 -24.10 -0.22
C ASP A 440 -7.62 -23.67 1.21
N ALA A 441 -8.90 -23.75 1.54
CA ALA A 441 -9.41 -23.40 2.87
C ALA A 441 -8.81 -24.28 3.98
N GLU A 442 -8.49 -25.55 3.68
CA GLU A 442 -7.84 -26.45 4.62
C GLU A 442 -6.43 -25.98 4.96
N TYR A 443 -5.67 -25.47 3.97
CA TYR A 443 -4.34 -24.91 4.24
C TYR A 443 -4.42 -23.66 5.11
N MET A 444 -5.40 -22.79 4.86
CA MET A 444 -5.62 -21.59 5.66
C MET A 444 -5.96 -21.93 7.12
N GLN A 445 -6.80 -22.93 7.32
CA GLN A 445 -7.20 -23.39 8.65
C GLN A 445 -6.04 -24.06 9.39
N THR A 446 -5.37 -25.04 8.74
CA THR A 446 -4.28 -25.83 9.36
C THR A 446 -3.08 -24.95 9.72
N LEU A 447 -2.75 -23.98 8.87
CA LEU A 447 -1.65 -23.04 9.10
C LEU A 447 -2.06 -21.86 9.97
N ASN A 448 -3.29 -21.86 10.51
CA ASN A 448 -3.81 -20.79 11.34
C ASN A 448 -3.47 -19.40 10.77
N LEU A 449 -3.97 -19.16 9.56
CA LEU A 449 -3.60 -17.98 8.77
C LEU A 449 -4.08 -16.70 9.45
N HIS A 450 -3.15 -15.74 9.59
CA HIS A 450 -3.38 -14.42 10.15
C HIS A 450 -3.02 -13.33 9.15
N PHE A 451 -3.68 -12.17 9.23
CA PHE A 451 -3.24 -10.96 8.52
C PHE A 451 -3.75 -9.67 9.18
N ALA A 452 -3.04 -8.58 8.90
CA ALA A 452 -3.48 -7.25 9.30
C ALA A 452 -4.56 -6.77 8.33
N ALA A 453 -5.81 -6.81 8.77
CA ALA A 453 -6.96 -6.41 7.96
C ALA A 453 -7.18 -4.91 8.03
N PRO A 454 -7.16 -4.19 6.89
CA PRO A 454 -7.54 -2.79 6.81
C PRO A 454 -9.06 -2.60 6.90
N TYR A 455 -9.81 -3.67 6.68
CA TYR A 455 -11.26 -3.72 6.79
C TYR A 455 -11.73 -5.11 7.25
N TYR A 456 -12.76 -5.11 8.08
CA TYR A 456 -13.43 -6.31 8.57
C TYR A 456 -14.87 -5.95 8.93
N VAL A 457 -15.83 -6.68 8.38
CA VAL A 457 -17.26 -6.48 8.68
C VAL A 457 -17.73 -7.51 9.70
N ASP A 458 -18.14 -7.04 10.87
CA ASP A 458 -18.85 -7.88 11.82
C ASP A 458 -20.33 -7.95 11.45
N TYR A 459 -20.71 -8.99 10.73
CA TYR A 459 -22.10 -9.23 10.33
C TYR A 459 -23.04 -9.58 11.51
N LYS A 460 -22.51 -9.86 12.69
CA LYS A 460 -23.29 -10.11 13.92
C LYS A 460 -23.64 -8.80 14.64
N SER A 461 -22.99 -7.70 14.28
CA SER A 461 -23.20 -6.39 14.90
C SER A 461 -24.59 -5.81 14.55
N PRO A 462 -25.33 -5.27 15.54
CA PRO A 462 -26.58 -4.55 15.27
C PRO A 462 -26.42 -3.34 14.35
N ALA A 463 -25.27 -2.65 14.40
CA ALA A 463 -24.97 -1.52 13.52
C ALA A 463 -24.86 -1.96 12.06
N THR A 464 -24.17 -3.07 11.81
CA THR A 464 -24.06 -3.68 10.48
C THR A 464 -25.44 -4.12 9.98
N HIS A 465 -26.24 -4.81 10.80
CA HIS A 465 -27.62 -5.18 10.44
C HIS A 465 -28.46 -3.96 10.06
N GLY A 466 -28.39 -2.89 10.83
CA GLY A 466 -29.08 -1.64 10.52
C GLY A 466 -28.64 -1.03 9.20
N PHE A 467 -27.35 -1.12 8.86
CA PHE A 467 -26.85 -0.68 7.57
C PHE A 467 -27.34 -1.56 6.43
N LEU A 468 -27.28 -2.89 6.56
CA LEU A 468 -27.75 -3.84 5.54
C LEU A 468 -29.23 -3.61 5.19
N ILE A 469 -30.09 -3.43 6.21
CA ILE A 469 -31.52 -3.15 5.97
C ILE A 469 -31.69 -1.84 5.21
N ARG A 470 -31.01 -0.77 5.60
CA ARG A 470 -31.10 0.53 4.91
C ARG A 470 -30.59 0.45 3.47
N TYR A 471 -29.50 -0.26 3.26
CA TYR A 471 -28.89 -0.42 1.93
C TYR A 471 -29.81 -1.21 1.00
N ARG A 472 -30.34 -2.37 1.46
CA ARG A 472 -31.29 -3.19 0.69
C ARG A 472 -32.57 -2.41 0.33
N ASN A 473 -33.09 -1.63 1.28
CA ASN A 473 -34.29 -0.82 1.04
C ASN A 473 -34.04 0.32 0.04
N ALA A 474 -32.83 0.86 -0.03
CA ALA A 474 -32.50 1.96 -0.93
C ALA A 474 -32.11 1.48 -2.33
N PHE A 475 -31.39 0.37 -2.43
CA PHE A 475 -30.70 -0.04 -3.67
C PHE A 475 -31.08 -1.45 -4.17
N GLY A 476 -31.82 -2.23 -3.38
CA GLY A 476 -32.35 -3.53 -3.78
C GLY A 476 -31.37 -4.69 -3.79
N GLY A 477 -30.09 -4.47 -3.42
CA GLY A 477 -29.02 -5.46 -3.38
C GLY A 477 -28.32 -5.54 -2.04
N ASP A 478 -27.29 -6.39 -1.94
CA ASP A 478 -26.40 -6.47 -0.79
C ASP A 478 -25.17 -5.59 -0.98
N PRO A 479 -24.72 -4.86 0.09
CA PRO A 479 -23.54 -4.03 0.00
C PRO A 479 -22.27 -4.87 -0.12
N THR A 480 -21.36 -4.45 -0.98
CA THR A 480 -19.99 -4.99 -1.02
C THR A 480 -19.05 -4.19 -0.12
N ILE A 481 -17.79 -4.58 -0.10
CA ILE A 481 -16.73 -3.85 0.63
C ILE A 481 -16.64 -2.38 0.20
N TYR A 482 -16.99 -2.06 -1.04
CA TYR A 482 -16.97 -0.68 -1.55
C TYR A 482 -18.13 0.15 -1.01
N ALA A 483 -19.30 -0.43 -0.86
CA ALA A 483 -20.45 0.23 -0.24
C ALA A 483 -20.20 0.53 1.24
N PHE A 484 -19.62 -0.43 1.97
CA PHE A 484 -19.19 -0.19 3.35
C PHE A 484 -18.12 0.90 3.43
N ALA A 485 -17.11 0.88 2.53
CA ALA A 485 -16.08 1.93 2.48
C ALA A 485 -16.68 3.31 2.19
N GLY A 486 -17.61 3.39 1.24
CA GLY A 486 -18.32 4.63 0.91
C GLY A 486 -19.05 5.21 2.11
N TYR A 487 -19.74 4.36 2.87
CA TYR A 487 -20.43 4.76 4.09
C TYR A 487 -19.44 5.19 5.17
N ASP A 488 -18.47 4.36 5.53
CA ASP A 488 -17.56 4.61 6.65
C ASP A 488 -16.68 5.84 6.41
N VAL A 489 -16.04 5.93 5.24
CA VAL A 489 -15.16 7.06 4.88
C VAL A 489 -15.95 8.37 4.86
N THR A 490 -17.09 8.37 4.16
CA THR A 490 -17.89 9.60 4.04
C THR A 490 -18.45 10.02 5.40
N LEU A 491 -19.00 9.10 6.17
CA LEU A 491 -19.56 9.40 7.50
C LEU A 491 -18.48 9.94 8.45
N PHE A 492 -17.31 9.30 8.47
CA PHE A 492 -16.21 9.71 9.32
C PHE A 492 -15.77 11.15 9.01
N PHE A 493 -15.46 11.45 7.75
CA PHE A 493 -14.95 12.77 7.38
C PHE A 493 -16.01 13.86 7.49
N LEU A 494 -17.29 13.58 7.23
CA LEU A 494 -18.37 14.52 7.48
C LEU A 494 -18.54 14.82 8.97
N LYS A 495 -18.44 13.83 9.85
CA LYS A 495 -18.42 14.04 11.30
C LYS A 495 -17.22 14.89 11.73
N GLN A 496 -16.02 14.65 11.18
CA GLN A 496 -14.86 15.48 11.49
C GLN A 496 -15.07 16.93 11.03
N LEU A 497 -15.61 17.14 9.85
CA LEU A 497 -15.92 18.45 9.30
C LEU A 497 -16.97 19.18 10.16
N GLN A 498 -18.03 18.49 10.60
CA GLN A 498 -19.07 19.06 11.48
C GLN A 498 -18.50 19.45 12.85
N ALA A 499 -17.65 18.59 13.43
CA ALA A 499 -17.10 18.82 14.76
C ALA A 499 -16.03 19.93 14.77
N ASN A 500 -15.12 19.91 13.80
CA ASN A 500 -13.85 20.66 13.80
C ASN A 500 -13.76 21.72 12.68
N GLY A 501 -14.77 21.87 11.81
CA GLY A 501 -14.72 22.75 10.64
C GLY A 501 -13.66 22.31 9.62
N THR A 502 -13.30 23.18 8.68
CA THR A 502 -12.36 22.87 7.59
C THR A 502 -10.92 22.57 8.05
N GLY A 503 -10.58 22.88 9.31
CA GLY A 503 -9.27 22.57 9.92
C GLY A 503 -9.16 21.16 10.53
N PHE A 504 -10.13 20.29 10.36
CA PHE A 504 -10.22 18.98 11.01
C PHE A 504 -8.99 18.08 10.78
N VAL A 505 -8.28 18.26 9.67
CA VAL A 505 -7.15 17.41 9.29
C VAL A 505 -6.05 17.41 10.38
N GLN A 506 -5.84 18.55 11.03
CA GLN A 506 -4.83 18.69 12.10
C GLN A 506 -5.20 17.90 13.36
N ASN A 507 -6.49 17.61 13.56
CA ASN A 507 -7.00 16.88 14.73
C ASN A 507 -7.05 15.36 14.49
N LEU A 508 -6.79 14.88 13.27
CA LEU A 508 -6.85 13.45 12.93
C LEU A 508 -5.96 12.55 13.81
N PRO A 509 -4.72 12.92 14.20
CA PRO A 509 -3.90 12.07 15.07
C PRO A 509 -4.49 11.81 16.45
N GLN A 510 -5.40 12.66 16.91
CA GLN A 510 -6.06 12.55 18.22
C GLN A 510 -7.44 11.88 18.10
N THR A 511 -7.86 11.55 16.88
CA THR A 511 -9.17 10.97 16.60
C THR A 511 -9.06 9.47 16.41
N GLN A 512 -9.92 8.74 17.11
CA GLN A 512 -10.13 7.31 16.90
C GLN A 512 -11.61 7.05 16.65
N HIS A 513 -11.93 6.19 15.68
CA HIS A 513 -13.30 5.85 15.36
C HIS A 513 -13.37 4.43 14.76
N GLU A 514 -14.32 3.65 15.22
CA GLU A 514 -14.67 2.36 14.63
C GLU A 514 -15.87 2.56 13.69
N GLY A 515 -15.68 2.26 12.41
CA GLY A 515 -16.74 2.20 11.42
C GLY A 515 -17.36 0.81 11.36
N LEU A 516 -18.18 0.55 10.34
CA LEU A 516 -18.79 -0.76 10.10
C LEU A 516 -17.77 -1.80 9.63
N GLN A 517 -16.80 -1.36 8.81
CA GLN A 517 -15.70 -2.21 8.33
C GLN A 517 -14.31 -1.65 8.61
N GLN A 518 -14.14 -0.32 8.68
CA GLN A 518 -12.84 0.32 8.84
C GLN A 518 -12.67 0.94 10.22
N SER A 519 -11.46 0.77 10.78
CA SER A 519 -11.03 1.54 11.94
C SER A 519 -10.24 2.76 11.47
N PHE A 520 -10.51 3.91 12.08
CA PHE A 520 -9.84 5.17 11.74
C PHE A 520 -8.93 5.61 12.88
N ARG A 521 -7.65 5.62 12.61
CA ARG A 521 -6.60 6.16 13.46
C ARG A 521 -5.48 6.67 12.57
N PHE A 522 -5.15 7.93 12.68
CA PHE A 522 -4.25 8.57 11.73
C PHE A 522 -2.90 8.92 12.35
N ILE A 523 -1.87 8.74 11.55
CA ILE A 523 -0.54 9.28 11.84
C ILE A 523 -0.11 10.20 10.71
N LYS A 524 0.71 11.18 11.03
CA LYS A 524 1.35 12.03 10.04
C LYS A 524 2.63 11.37 9.57
N SER A 525 2.82 11.23 8.26
CA SER A 525 3.99 10.55 7.70
C SER A 525 5.29 11.31 7.96
N ASP A 526 5.24 12.64 7.83
CA ASP A 526 6.32 13.59 8.15
C ASP A 526 5.76 15.01 8.29
N ALA A 527 6.60 16.00 8.59
CA ALA A 527 6.17 17.38 8.85
C ALA A 527 5.43 18.05 7.67
N GLU A 528 5.79 17.71 6.43
CA GLU A 528 5.27 18.34 5.20
C GLU A 528 4.21 17.49 4.50
N SER A 529 4.14 16.19 4.80
CA SER A 529 3.23 15.23 4.17
C SER A 529 1.89 15.14 4.90
N GLY A 530 0.95 14.41 4.30
CA GLY A 530 -0.38 14.21 4.81
C GLY A 530 -0.48 13.09 5.85
N TYR A 531 -1.69 12.61 6.06
CA TYR A 531 -2.04 11.65 7.12
C TYR A 531 -2.42 10.30 6.54
N GLU A 532 -1.83 9.24 7.09
CA GLU A 532 -2.18 7.86 6.77
C GLU A 532 -3.05 7.27 7.88
N ASN A 533 -4.13 6.60 7.49
CA ASN A 533 -4.86 5.75 8.41
C ASN A 533 -3.99 4.52 8.75
N VAL A 534 -3.83 4.26 10.03
CA VAL A 534 -3.14 3.07 10.59
C VAL A 534 -4.08 2.21 11.44
N GLY A 535 -5.39 2.44 11.30
CA GLY A 535 -6.43 1.66 11.95
C GLY A 535 -6.48 0.25 11.33
N LEU A 536 -5.81 -0.69 11.98
CA LEU A 536 -5.68 -2.08 11.57
C LEU A 536 -6.10 -2.99 12.73
N ARG A 537 -6.58 -4.17 12.38
CA ARG A 537 -6.80 -5.27 13.32
C ARG A 537 -6.21 -6.56 12.77
N ILE A 538 -5.72 -7.44 13.66
CA ILE A 538 -5.38 -8.78 13.24
C ILE A 538 -6.66 -9.61 13.17
N VAL A 539 -6.80 -10.31 12.06
CA VAL A 539 -7.81 -11.33 11.85
C VAL A 539 -7.13 -12.66 11.56
N HIS A 540 -7.80 -13.76 11.86
CA HIS A 540 -7.28 -15.10 11.59
C HIS A 540 -8.41 -16.04 11.16
N ILE A 541 -8.02 -17.16 10.57
CA ILE A 541 -8.96 -18.22 10.20
C ILE A 541 -9.17 -19.14 11.40
N SER A 542 -10.42 -19.28 11.84
CA SER A 542 -10.85 -20.20 12.89
C SER A 542 -12.19 -20.82 12.50
N ASP A 543 -12.26 -22.15 12.51
CA ASP A 543 -13.44 -22.91 12.04
C ASP A 543 -13.89 -22.51 10.63
N TYR A 544 -12.92 -22.26 9.74
CA TYR A 544 -13.10 -21.79 8.36
C TYR A 544 -13.79 -20.41 8.25
N GLU A 545 -13.94 -19.69 9.35
CA GLU A 545 -14.43 -18.31 9.39
C GLU A 545 -13.27 -17.34 9.66
N LEU A 546 -13.41 -16.14 9.14
CA LEU A 546 -12.50 -15.04 9.43
C LEU A 546 -12.95 -14.35 10.71
N VAL A 547 -12.13 -14.40 11.77
CA VAL A 547 -12.46 -13.83 13.08
C VAL A 547 -11.37 -12.86 13.55
N PRO A 548 -11.71 -11.80 14.30
CA PRO A 548 -10.72 -10.92 14.91
C PRO A 548 -9.91 -11.66 15.97
N PHE A 549 -8.60 -11.39 16.02
CA PHE A 549 -7.72 -11.93 17.04
C PHE A 549 -8.14 -11.45 18.45
N GLY A 550 -8.15 -12.38 19.41
CA GLY A 550 -8.58 -12.11 20.78
C GLY A 550 -10.09 -12.20 21.01
N VAL A 551 -10.87 -12.49 19.98
CA VAL A 551 -12.28 -12.87 20.09
C VAL A 551 -12.35 -14.39 19.96
N GLU A 552 -12.60 -15.09 21.06
CA GLU A 552 -12.88 -16.53 21.01
C GLU A 552 -14.28 -16.73 20.42
N ASN A 553 -14.38 -17.55 19.39
CA ASN A 553 -15.70 -18.07 19.00
C ASN A 553 -16.26 -18.85 20.20
N PRO A 554 -17.49 -18.56 20.64
CA PRO A 554 -18.10 -19.38 21.69
C PRO A 554 -18.12 -20.82 21.16
N VAL A 555 -17.40 -21.69 21.88
CA VAL A 555 -17.31 -23.12 21.58
C VAL A 555 -18.70 -23.62 21.28
N LYS A 556 -18.97 -24.05 20.04
CA LYS A 556 -20.16 -24.87 19.77
C LYS A 556 -19.92 -26.17 20.52
N ASP A 557 -20.58 -26.34 21.65
CA ASP A 557 -20.57 -27.60 22.37
C ASP A 557 -20.77 -28.74 21.37
N LYS A 558 -19.76 -29.60 21.27
CA LYS A 558 -19.83 -30.82 20.49
C LYS A 558 -20.97 -31.65 21.11
N LYS A 559 -22.14 -31.65 20.46
CA LYS A 559 -23.17 -32.65 20.68
C LYS A 559 -22.87 -33.87 19.82
#